data_6a9466ffaac2c80f32edd66dad33a181
#
_entry.id   6a9466ffaac2c80f32edd66dad33a181
#
_cell.length_a   1.000
_cell.length_b   1.000
_cell.length_c   1.000
_cell.angle_alpha   90.00
_cell.angle_beta   90.00
_cell.angle_gamma   90.00
#
_symmetry.space_group_name_H-M   'P 1'
#
loop_
_entity.id
_entity.type
_entity.pdbx_description
1 polymer ?
#
loop_
_entity_poly.entity_id
_entity_poly.type
_entity_poly.pdbx_seq_one_letter_code
_entity_poly.pdbx_strand_id
1 'polypeptide(L)'
;MDLIEAESIGDLIHAETELQRQQAIKLIQGNASNHYNSLREKLVKSLSYIEAKIDFAEDDLPENVLKEVQTSIKQVHKDIKQILEDQKIGEKIRDGFRISIIGDVNAGKSSLLNLLSKREAAIAVSYTHLTLPTNREV
;
A
#
# COMPACT_ATOMS: atom_id res chain seq x y z
N MET A 1 -7.57 13.49 12.46
CA MET A 1 -6.98 12.15 12.23
C MET A 1 -7.76 11.51 11.10
N ASP A 2 -7.10 11.27 10.00
CA ASP A 2 -7.63 10.60 8.81
C ASP A 2 -7.66 9.07 9.05
N LEU A 3 -8.49 8.34 8.29
CA LEU A 3 -8.56 6.88 8.38
C LEU A 3 -7.18 6.23 8.12
N ILE A 4 -6.44 6.76 7.15
CA ILE A 4 -5.09 6.29 6.81
C ILE A 4 -4.13 6.51 7.99
N GLU A 5 -4.22 7.63 8.68
CA GLU A 5 -3.40 7.90 9.87
C GLU A 5 -3.75 6.94 11.01
N ALA A 6 -5.04 6.66 11.22
CA ALA A 6 -5.49 5.73 12.26
C ALA A 6 -5.02 4.29 11.97
N GLU A 7 -5.15 3.81 10.72
CA GLU A 7 -4.64 2.50 10.30
C GLU A 7 -3.11 2.42 10.44
N SER A 8 -2.41 3.50 10.09
CA SER A 8 -0.94 3.55 10.16
C SER A 8 -0.41 3.49 11.60
N ILE A 9 -1.19 3.99 12.59
CA ILE A 9 -0.87 3.82 14.01
C ILE A 9 -0.98 2.34 14.39
N GLY A 10 -2.02 1.65 13.94
CA GLY A 10 -2.15 0.21 14.10
C GLY A 10 -0.97 -0.56 13.48
N ASP A 11 -0.62 -0.23 12.25
CA ASP A 11 0.53 -0.83 11.56
C ASP A 11 1.85 -0.56 12.30
N LEU A 12 2.02 0.63 12.91
CA LEU A 12 3.19 0.97 13.70
C LEU A 12 3.32 0.12 14.98
N ILE A 13 2.19 -0.13 15.63
CA ILE A 13 2.14 -0.96 16.85
C ILE A 13 2.48 -2.43 16.52
N HIS A 14 2.03 -2.92 15.38
CA HIS A 14 2.23 -4.31 14.93
C HIS A 14 3.50 -4.51 14.10
N ALA A 15 4.30 -3.46 13.89
CA ALA A 15 5.50 -3.55 13.08
C ALA A 15 6.56 -4.46 13.74
N GLU A 16 6.87 -5.59 13.10
CA GLU A 16 7.89 -6.54 13.53
C GLU A 16 9.27 -6.23 12.94
N THR A 17 9.32 -5.41 11.88
CA THR A 17 10.56 -5.06 11.18
C THR A 17 10.74 -3.55 11.09
N GLU A 18 12.01 -3.13 11.02
CA GLU A 18 12.34 -1.71 10.84
C GLU A 18 11.73 -1.13 9.55
N LEU A 19 11.63 -1.94 8.49
CA LEU A 19 11.04 -1.52 7.22
C LEU A 19 9.52 -1.24 7.38
N GLN A 20 8.79 -2.11 8.09
CA GLN A 20 7.38 -1.90 8.42
C GLN A 20 7.19 -0.64 9.27
N ARG A 21 8.02 -0.46 10.28
CA ARG A 21 7.99 0.72 11.14
C ARG A 21 8.19 2.02 10.35
N GLN A 22 9.19 2.06 9.47
CA GLN A 22 9.47 3.22 8.63
C GLN A 22 8.32 3.52 7.66
N GLN A 23 7.71 2.49 7.10
CA GLN A 23 6.55 2.65 6.23
C GLN A 23 5.34 3.21 6.97
N ALA A 24 5.02 2.70 8.14
CA ALA A 24 3.94 3.21 8.99
C ALA A 24 4.17 4.69 9.36
N ILE A 25 5.38 5.07 9.74
CA ILE A 25 5.73 6.46 10.05
C ILE A 25 5.52 7.38 8.84
N LYS A 26 5.93 6.96 7.64
CA LYS A 26 5.72 7.75 6.41
C LYS A 26 4.24 8.01 6.12
N LEU A 27 3.39 7.03 6.40
CA LEU A 27 1.94 7.17 6.24
C LEU A 27 1.35 8.11 7.30
N ILE A 28 1.75 8.00 8.57
CA ILE A 28 1.35 8.90 9.66
C ILE A 28 1.74 10.35 9.37
N GLN A 29 2.87 10.59 8.72
CA GLN A 29 3.32 11.92 8.32
C GLN A 29 2.46 12.58 7.23
N GLY A 30 1.37 11.95 6.81
CA GLY A 30 0.39 12.51 5.88
C GLY A 30 0.81 12.49 4.41
N ASN A 31 1.86 11.79 4.05
CA ASN A 31 2.33 11.74 2.67
C ASN A 31 1.24 11.19 1.72
N ALA A 32 0.50 10.18 2.14
CA ALA A 32 -0.62 9.62 1.37
C ALA A 32 -1.78 10.61 1.29
N SER A 33 -2.19 11.19 2.41
CA SER A 33 -3.30 12.17 2.48
C SER A 33 -3.03 13.41 1.62
N ASN A 34 -1.81 13.93 1.64
CA ASN A 34 -1.41 15.06 0.80
C ASN A 34 -1.51 14.71 -0.70
N HIS A 35 -1.13 13.49 -1.05
CA HIS A 35 -1.19 13.02 -2.44
C HIS A 35 -2.64 12.90 -2.92
N TYR A 36 -3.51 12.27 -2.13
CA TYR A 36 -4.94 12.17 -2.45
C TYR A 36 -5.64 13.53 -2.50
N ASN A 37 -5.29 14.45 -1.62
CA ASN A 37 -5.81 15.83 -1.66
C ASN A 37 -5.40 16.54 -2.94
N SER A 38 -4.15 16.39 -3.40
CA SER A 38 -3.71 16.94 -4.68
C SER A 38 -4.48 16.38 -5.87
N LEU A 39 -4.75 15.07 -5.89
CA LEU A 39 -5.58 14.45 -6.93
C LEU A 39 -7.02 14.99 -6.90
N ARG A 40 -7.60 15.11 -5.70
CA ARG A 40 -8.94 15.67 -5.50
C ARG A 40 -9.03 17.10 -6.01
N GLU A 41 -8.06 17.95 -5.69
CA GLU A 41 -8.04 19.35 -6.16
C GLU A 41 -8.00 19.45 -7.69
N LYS A 42 -7.17 18.62 -8.35
CA LYS A 42 -7.13 18.55 -9.82
C LYS A 42 -8.48 18.13 -10.41
N LEU A 43 -9.16 17.16 -9.81
CA LEU A 43 -10.46 16.68 -10.26
C LEU A 43 -11.56 17.72 -10.03
N VAL A 44 -11.60 18.35 -8.84
CA VAL A 44 -12.58 19.42 -8.54
C VAL A 44 -12.41 20.60 -9.49
N LYS A 45 -11.16 21.02 -9.75
CA LYS A 45 -10.88 22.07 -10.73
C LYS A 45 -11.33 21.69 -12.15
N SER A 46 -11.11 20.44 -12.55
CA SER A 46 -11.56 19.94 -13.85
C SER A 46 -13.08 19.92 -13.95
N LEU A 47 -13.76 19.52 -12.87
CA LEU A 47 -15.23 19.52 -12.79
C LEU A 47 -15.80 20.92 -12.91
N SER A 48 -15.27 21.90 -12.14
CA SER A 48 -15.74 23.28 -12.20
C SER A 48 -15.57 23.91 -13.60
N TYR A 49 -14.55 23.54 -14.34
CA TYR A 49 -14.41 23.99 -15.74
C TYR A 49 -15.47 23.38 -16.66
N ILE A 50 -15.86 22.13 -16.45
CA ILE A 50 -16.93 21.49 -17.23
C ILE A 50 -18.26 22.10 -16.87
N GLU A 51 -18.57 22.31 -15.60
CA GLU A 51 -19.78 22.96 -15.12
C GLU A 51 -19.91 24.37 -15.69
N ALA A 52 -18.84 25.16 -15.61
CA ALA A 52 -18.82 26.50 -16.20
C ALA A 52 -19.09 26.47 -17.72
N LYS A 53 -18.59 25.45 -18.44
CA LYS A 53 -18.85 25.33 -19.89
C LYS A 53 -20.30 24.91 -20.19
N ILE A 54 -20.97 24.23 -19.29
CA ILE A 54 -22.39 23.85 -19.42
C ILE A 54 -23.28 25.04 -19.08
N ASP A 55 -23.00 25.74 -17.97
CA ASP A 55 -23.84 26.81 -17.44
C ASP A 55 -23.71 28.08 -18.29
N PHE A 56 -22.54 28.33 -18.86
CA PHE A 56 -22.23 29.51 -19.67
C PHE A 56 -21.92 29.12 -21.13
N ALA A 57 -22.77 28.31 -21.73
CA ALA A 57 -22.57 27.74 -23.06
C ALA A 57 -22.54 28.83 -24.16
N GLU A 58 -23.21 29.97 -23.93
CA GLU A 58 -23.27 31.12 -24.88
C GLU A 58 -22.14 32.15 -24.68
N ASP A 59 -21.39 32.05 -23.54
CA ASP A 59 -20.27 32.93 -23.28
C ASP A 59 -18.99 32.40 -23.94
N ASP A 60 -18.13 33.32 -24.41
CA ASP A 60 -16.84 33.03 -25.02
C ASP A 60 -15.80 32.51 -23.99
N LEU A 61 -16.06 31.29 -23.45
CA LEU A 61 -15.03 30.63 -22.65
C LEU A 61 -13.86 30.21 -23.56
N PRO A 62 -12.62 30.36 -23.10
CA PRO A 62 -11.45 30.00 -23.89
C PRO A 62 -11.54 28.60 -24.48
N GLU A 63 -11.28 28.45 -25.78
CA GLU A 63 -11.37 27.15 -26.48
C GLU A 63 -10.42 26.09 -25.94
N ASN A 64 -9.37 26.49 -25.21
CA ASN A 64 -8.39 25.59 -24.64
C ASN A 64 -8.85 24.92 -23.32
N VAL A 65 -9.93 25.39 -22.69
CA VAL A 65 -10.40 24.86 -21.38
C VAL A 65 -10.61 23.35 -21.42
N LEU A 66 -11.26 22.83 -22.45
CA LEU A 66 -11.48 21.38 -22.59
C LEU A 66 -10.18 20.60 -22.79
N LYS A 67 -9.18 21.20 -23.44
CA LYS A 67 -7.84 20.57 -23.61
C LYS A 67 -7.09 20.53 -22.27
N GLU A 68 -7.22 21.58 -21.46
CA GLU A 68 -6.64 21.63 -20.12
C GLU A 68 -7.27 20.57 -19.20
N VAL A 69 -8.60 20.44 -19.21
CA VAL A 69 -9.34 19.41 -18.48
C VAL A 69 -8.87 18.01 -18.90
N GLN A 70 -8.79 17.76 -20.22
CA GLN A 70 -8.35 16.46 -20.74
C GLN A 70 -6.90 16.13 -20.29
N THR A 71 -6.02 17.11 -20.30
CA THR A 71 -4.62 16.96 -19.86
C THR A 71 -4.56 16.67 -18.36
N SER A 72 -5.33 17.43 -17.56
CA SER A 72 -5.43 17.22 -16.11
C SER A 72 -5.92 15.81 -15.76
N ILE A 73 -6.99 15.35 -16.42
CA ILE A 73 -7.54 14.01 -16.19
C ILE A 73 -6.54 12.91 -16.59
N LYS A 74 -5.84 13.06 -17.71
CA LYS A 74 -4.79 12.12 -18.12
C LYS A 74 -3.66 12.05 -17.09
N GLN A 75 -3.28 13.19 -16.52
CA GLN A 75 -2.26 13.22 -15.48
C GLN A 75 -2.75 12.52 -14.20
N VAL A 76 -3.97 12.82 -13.74
CA VAL A 76 -4.58 12.13 -12.59
C VAL A 76 -4.65 10.63 -12.80
N HIS A 77 -5.05 10.19 -14.00
CA HIS A 77 -5.09 8.76 -14.32
C HIS A 77 -3.70 8.11 -14.26
N LYS A 78 -2.66 8.81 -14.74
CA LYS A 78 -1.27 8.33 -14.66
C LYS A 78 -0.81 8.24 -13.21
N ASP A 79 -1.08 9.28 -12.42
CA ASP A 79 -0.70 9.34 -10.99
C ASP A 79 -1.37 8.19 -10.21
N ILE A 80 -2.67 7.93 -10.44
CA ILE A 80 -3.39 6.82 -9.81
C ILE A 80 -2.78 5.47 -10.21
N LYS A 81 -2.44 5.26 -11.48
CA LYS A 81 -1.78 4.02 -11.91
C LYS A 81 -0.47 3.79 -11.18
N GLN A 82 0.34 4.83 -11.03
CA GLN A 82 1.60 4.73 -10.32
C GLN A 82 1.38 4.38 -8.85
N ILE A 83 0.41 5.00 -8.18
CA ILE A 83 0.05 4.66 -6.80
C ILE A 83 -0.33 3.18 -6.68
N LEU A 84 -1.17 2.67 -7.58
CA LEU A 84 -1.60 1.27 -7.56
C LEU A 84 -0.45 0.27 -7.77
N GLU A 85 0.56 0.66 -8.56
CA GLU A 85 1.77 -0.15 -8.73
C GLU A 85 2.64 -0.12 -7.47
N ASP A 86 2.81 1.05 -6.87
CA ASP A 86 3.58 1.22 -5.63
C ASP A 86 2.91 0.55 -4.43
N GLN A 87 1.57 0.55 -4.36
CA GLN A 87 0.80 -0.12 -3.31
C GLN A 87 1.05 -1.63 -3.25
N LYS A 88 1.24 -2.31 -4.38
CA LYS A 88 1.58 -3.74 -4.41
C LYS A 88 2.88 -4.06 -3.68
N ILE A 89 3.81 -3.12 -3.69
CA ILE A 89 5.08 -3.25 -2.96
C ILE A 89 4.85 -2.97 -1.47
N GLY A 90 4.08 -1.92 -1.16
CA GLY A 90 3.72 -1.54 0.21
C GLY A 90 2.97 -2.64 0.95
N GLU A 91 2.01 -3.28 0.30
CA GLU A 91 1.24 -4.40 0.85
C GLU A 91 2.15 -5.59 1.19
N LYS A 92 3.09 -5.94 0.30
CA LYS A 92 4.07 -7.00 0.57
C LYS A 92 5.00 -6.68 1.76
N ILE A 93 5.33 -5.42 1.97
CA ILE A 93 6.14 -4.99 3.12
C ILE A 93 5.30 -5.09 4.41
N ARG A 94 4.05 -4.65 4.35
CA ARG A 94 3.11 -4.68 5.48
C ARG A 94 2.81 -6.11 5.91
N ASP A 95 2.41 -6.98 4.99
CA ASP A 95 2.00 -8.35 5.25
C ASP A 95 3.18 -9.30 5.47
N GLY A 96 4.39 -8.86 5.12
CA GLY A 96 5.60 -9.68 5.16
C GLY A 96 5.66 -10.70 4.02
N PHE A 97 6.78 -11.42 3.97
CA PHE A 97 7.00 -12.47 2.97
C PHE A 97 6.67 -13.83 3.55
N ARG A 98 5.80 -14.57 2.90
CA ARG A 98 5.53 -15.96 3.25
C ARG A 98 6.50 -16.87 2.50
N ILE A 99 7.38 -17.56 3.23
CA ILE A 99 8.39 -18.46 2.68
C ILE A 99 8.04 -19.87 3.09
N SER A 100 7.94 -20.80 2.13
CA SER A 100 7.75 -22.23 2.39
C SER A 100 9.05 -22.96 2.11
N ILE A 101 9.53 -23.76 3.08
CA ILE A 101 10.73 -24.60 2.94
C ILE A 101 10.27 -26.04 2.69
N ILE A 102 10.52 -26.55 1.47
CA ILE A 102 10.09 -27.87 1.02
C ILE A 102 11.34 -28.73 0.77
N GLY A 103 11.29 -30.00 1.11
CA GLY A 103 12.39 -30.94 0.86
C GLY A 103 12.17 -32.25 1.64
N ASP A 104 13.06 -33.21 1.44
CA ASP A 104 13.01 -34.56 2.03
C ASP A 104 13.10 -34.55 3.56
N VAL A 105 12.72 -35.66 4.17
CA VAL A 105 12.85 -35.87 5.61
C VAL A 105 14.33 -35.79 5.99
N ASN A 106 14.64 -35.13 7.12
CA ASN A 106 16.01 -34.93 7.62
C ASN A 106 16.94 -34.09 6.71
N ALA A 107 16.41 -33.36 5.73
CA ALA A 107 17.17 -32.46 4.86
C ALA A 107 17.61 -31.13 5.54
N GLY A 108 17.46 -30.99 6.85
CA GLY A 108 17.89 -29.81 7.59
C GLY A 108 16.92 -28.61 7.52
N LYS A 109 15.68 -28.79 7.07
CA LYS A 109 14.67 -27.71 6.95
C LYS A 109 14.44 -26.94 8.26
N SER A 110 14.29 -27.65 9.37
CA SER A 110 14.10 -27.05 10.70
C SER A 110 15.33 -26.26 11.16
N SER A 111 16.53 -26.75 10.89
CA SER A 111 17.77 -26.03 11.19
C SER A 111 17.88 -24.76 10.36
N LEU A 112 17.52 -24.81 9.08
CA LEU A 112 17.48 -23.63 8.22
C LEU A 112 16.43 -22.62 8.69
N LEU A 113 15.23 -23.06 9.05
CA LEU A 113 14.20 -22.19 9.58
C LEU A 113 14.66 -21.50 10.87
N ASN A 114 15.24 -22.25 11.81
CA ASN A 114 15.74 -21.71 13.07
C ASN A 114 16.87 -20.70 12.85
N LEU A 115 17.75 -20.97 11.87
CA LEU A 115 18.80 -20.02 11.48
C LEU A 115 18.25 -18.71 10.91
N LEU A 116 17.25 -18.80 10.02
CA LEU A 116 16.62 -17.63 9.40
C LEU A 116 15.80 -16.82 10.40
N SER A 117 15.08 -17.47 11.30
CA SER A 117 14.24 -16.82 12.32
C SER A 117 15.05 -16.24 13.48
N LYS A 118 16.34 -16.56 13.59
CA LYS A 118 17.23 -16.21 14.72
C LYS A 118 16.66 -16.62 16.09
N ARG A 119 15.79 -17.63 16.12
CA ARG A 119 15.16 -18.20 17.32
C ARG A 119 14.82 -19.66 17.05
N GLU A 120 14.64 -20.44 18.10
CA GLU A 120 14.15 -21.82 17.98
C GLU A 120 12.64 -21.82 17.64
N ALA A 121 12.33 -21.56 16.36
CA ALA A 121 10.94 -21.47 15.86
C ALA A 121 10.37 -22.82 15.42
N ALA A 122 11.22 -23.84 15.22
CA ALA A 122 10.77 -25.16 14.81
C ALA A 122 11.40 -26.25 15.68
N ILE A 123 10.55 -27.09 16.26
CA ILE A 123 10.96 -28.34 16.90
C ILE A 123 10.72 -29.46 15.87
N ALA A 124 11.79 -30.13 15.45
CA ALA A 124 11.69 -31.28 14.56
C ALA A 124 11.07 -32.47 15.30
N VAL A 125 9.82 -32.74 15.06
CA VAL A 125 9.19 -34.01 15.35
C VAL A 125 9.19 -34.85 14.09
N SER A 126 9.58 -36.12 14.20
CA SER A 126 9.69 -37.04 13.06
C SER A 126 8.35 -37.42 12.41
N TYR A 127 7.36 -36.54 12.45
CA TYR A 127 6.08 -36.69 11.79
C TYR A 127 5.96 -35.78 10.57
N THR A 128 5.29 -36.26 9.55
CA THR A 128 5.18 -35.76 8.20
C THR A 128 4.48 -34.38 8.03
N HIS A 129 4.18 -33.69 9.13
CA HIS A 129 3.57 -32.35 9.09
C HIS A 129 4.25 -31.40 10.09
N LEU A 130 5.01 -30.45 9.58
CA LEU A 130 5.40 -29.24 10.29
C LEU A 130 4.19 -28.28 10.31
N THR A 131 3.44 -28.29 11.39
CA THR A 131 2.49 -27.21 11.67
C THR A 131 3.26 -26.10 12.35
N LEU A 132 3.42 -24.97 11.66
CA LEU A 132 3.82 -23.73 12.30
C LEU A 132 2.70 -23.32 13.28
N PRO A 133 3.02 -22.92 14.51
CA PRO A 133 2.01 -22.29 15.36
C PRO A 133 1.57 -21.01 14.65
N THR A 134 0.35 -21.02 14.14
CA THR A 134 -0.33 -19.79 13.74
C THR A 134 -0.61 -19.04 15.03
N ASN A 135 0.18 -17.99 15.32
CA ASN A 135 -0.23 -17.00 16.30
C ASN A 135 -1.51 -16.33 15.79
N ARG A 136 -2.63 -16.97 16.05
CA ARG A 136 -3.92 -16.32 16.20
C ARG A 136 -4.19 -16.30 17.69
N GLU A 137 -3.84 -15.23 18.33
CA GLU A 137 -4.49 -14.81 19.56
C GLU A 137 -4.96 -13.37 19.35
N VAL A 138 -6.21 -13.28 19.48
CA VAL A 138 -7.27 -12.34 19.77
C VAL A 138 -6.79 -10.98 20.29
#